data_954ac895e39daf841ae8e9a3f2bc6b78
#
_entry.id   954ac895e39daf841ae8e9a3f2bc6b78
#
_cell.length_a   1.000
_cell.length_b   1.000
_cell.length_c   1.000
_cell.angle_alpha   90.00
_cell.angle_beta   90.00
_cell.angle_gamma   90.00
#
_symmetry.space_group_name_H-M   'P 1'
#
loop_
_entity.id
_entity.type
_entity.pdbx_description
1 polymer ?
#
loop_
_entity_poly.entity_id
_entity_poly.type
_entity_poly.pdbx_seq_one_letter_code
_entity_poly.pdbx_strand_id
1 'polypeptide(L)'
;LPFAAATSTPVVQDKLKAKEVRELVDEYLELGGPEDAYEAEVLARRGEILAALDAVPPLKKSDRKKWIKRFGDRWDEWPKLEKSAGRTFLWPDAEPAQRRGKYVVGGDTGKPKGLLIAMHGGGVGSGDAEPMAAGYDGPAGKRDLLMIAPEVLEKTERGWTDSGTEEFVLELVERAIRTWDIDRDRVYFSGHSMGGYGSWTLGAHHADLLAGAAPSAGGPTPIMDIAGNFYDIVEGIVPNLRNLRVCCYQSADDPRVPPGPNRIATEKIEQATERWGGYDYEYWEVDGMGHAAPPGGYGDLLDKIVDARRNTRPERIVWQPTLDWKRDFYWVRWEEPRMLSVLVADLDRETNAVRIETGGRALTGFTVYLDEDMLDLDEEVAVVVNDEEVFRGILEPTL
;
A
#
# COMPACT_ATOMS: atom_id res chain seq x y z
N LEU A 1 -4.32 19.29 29.55
CA LEU A 1 -2.90 19.57 29.84
C LEU A 1 -2.34 20.32 28.66
N PRO A 2 -1.69 21.49 28.85
CA PRO A 2 -1.17 22.27 27.75
C PRO A 2 -0.08 21.49 27.01
N PHE A 3 -0.10 21.55 25.69
CA PHE A 3 0.98 21.11 24.84
C PHE A 3 2.25 21.87 25.23
N ALA A 4 3.23 21.15 25.77
CA ALA A 4 4.57 21.67 25.79
C ALA A 4 5.09 21.56 24.36
N ALA A 5 5.14 22.68 23.64
CA ALA A 5 6.05 22.80 22.51
C ALA A 5 7.42 22.43 23.05
N ALA A 6 7.96 21.30 22.63
CA ALA A 6 9.34 20.95 22.91
C ALA A 6 10.18 21.94 22.12
N THR A 7 10.48 23.08 22.75
CA THR A 7 11.60 23.91 22.37
C THR A 7 12.84 23.11 22.77
N SER A 8 13.25 22.18 21.91
CA SER A 8 14.57 21.59 22.00
C SER A 8 15.54 22.76 21.82
N THR A 9 16.25 23.09 22.87
CA THR A 9 17.44 23.93 22.76
C THR A 9 18.29 23.32 21.66
N PRO A 10 18.67 24.03 20.59
CA PRO A 10 19.47 23.45 19.55
C PRO A 10 20.79 23.01 20.19
N VAL A 11 20.96 21.70 20.32
CA VAL A 11 22.30 21.14 20.48
C VAL A 11 23.02 21.59 19.23
N VAL A 12 24.09 22.35 19.38
CA VAL A 12 24.95 22.73 18.27
C VAL A 12 25.54 21.42 17.73
N GLN A 13 24.80 20.75 16.86
CA GLN A 13 25.33 19.67 16.08
C GLN A 13 26.31 20.28 15.07
N ASP A 14 27.53 19.82 15.06
CA ASP A 14 28.49 20.17 14.02
C ASP A 14 27.83 19.93 12.65
N LYS A 15 27.85 20.95 11.77
CA LYS A 15 27.23 20.84 10.44
C LYS A 15 27.80 19.64 9.71
N LEU A 16 26.97 18.70 9.35
CA LEU A 16 27.32 17.54 8.55
C LEU A 16 28.02 18.00 7.26
N LYS A 17 29.16 17.39 6.93
CA LYS A 17 29.81 17.65 5.64
C LYS A 17 29.06 16.98 4.51
N ALA A 18 29.14 17.50 3.31
CA ALA A 18 28.46 16.96 2.13
C ALA A 18 28.78 15.46 1.84
N LYS A 19 29.94 14.96 2.32
CA LYS A 19 30.27 13.54 2.24
C LYS A 19 29.47 12.74 3.26
N GLU A 20 29.38 13.19 4.50
CA GLU A 20 28.65 12.55 5.58
C GLU A 20 27.14 12.48 5.29
N VAL A 21 26.57 13.55 4.72
CA VAL A 21 25.17 13.56 4.25
C VAL A 21 24.95 12.48 3.19
N ARG A 22 25.88 12.32 2.23
CA ARG A 22 25.76 11.28 1.21
C ARG A 22 25.85 9.87 1.79
N GLU A 23 26.76 9.66 2.74
CA GLU A 23 26.93 8.37 3.43
C GLU A 23 25.67 8.00 4.22
N LEU A 24 25.06 8.95 4.93
CA LEU A 24 23.80 8.74 5.64
C LEU A 24 22.63 8.42 4.69
N VAL A 25 22.54 9.13 3.57
CA VAL A 25 21.50 8.84 2.55
C VAL A 25 21.70 7.45 1.95
N ASP A 26 22.94 7.08 1.62
CA ASP A 26 23.25 5.76 1.09
C ASP A 26 22.91 4.66 2.11
N GLU A 27 23.28 4.84 3.37
CA GLU A 27 22.93 3.93 4.46
C GLU A 27 21.42 3.82 4.64
N TYR A 28 20.68 4.94 4.61
CA TYR A 28 19.23 4.94 4.69
C TYR A 28 18.57 4.11 3.58
N LEU A 29 19.07 4.27 2.36
CA LEU A 29 18.58 3.52 1.21
C LEU A 29 18.96 2.03 1.27
N GLU A 30 20.14 1.69 1.77
CA GLU A 30 20.56 0.31 1.99
C GLU A 30 19.69 -0.38 3.05
N LEU A 31 19.43 0.29 4.17
CA LEU A 31 18.51 -0.18 5.22
C LEU A 31 17.05 -0.25 4.78
N GLY A 32 16.66 0.49 3.75
CA GLY A 32 15.34 0.41 3.14
C GLY A 32 15.18 -0.75 2.17
N GLY A 33 16.22 -1.57 2.01
CA GLY A 33 16.16 -2.80 1.21
C GLY A 33 15.12 -3.76 1.76
N PRO A 34 14.56 -4.61 0.89
CA PRO A 34 13.33 -5.31 1.18
C PRO A 34 13.43 -6.36 2.29
N GLU A 35 14.61 -6.89 2.57
CA GLU A 35 14.74 -8.06 3.45
C GLU A 35 14.56 -7.76 4.94
N ASP A 36 15.00 -6.58 5.38
CA ASP A 36 15.02 -6.19 6.80
C ASP A 36 14.27 -4.87 7.07
N ALA A 37 13.57 -4.33 6.06
CA ALA A 37 12.97 -3.00 6.12
C ALA A 37 11.98 -2.78 7.28
N TYR A 38 11.46 -3.86 7.84
CA TYR A 38 10.45 -3.85 8.90
C TYR A 38 10.99 -4.32 10.26
N GLU A 39 12.26 -4.72 10.33
CA GLU A 39 12.87 -5.09 11.59
C GLU A 39 13.02 -3.87 12.52
N ALA A 40 12.74 -4.05 13.80
CA ALA A 40 12.70 -2.94 14.75
C ALA A 40 14.03 -2.16 14.83
N GLU A 41 15.16 -2.86 14.73
CA GLU A 41 16.50 -2.24 14.74
C GLU A 41 16.74 -1.42 13.46
N VAL A 42 16.28 -1.90 12.32
CA VAL A 42 16.37 -1.19 11.04
C VAL A 42 15.49 0.05 11.05
N LEU A 43 14.27 -0.05 11.55
CA LEU A 43 13.35 1.09 11.71
C LEU A 43 13.94 2.15 12.65
N ALA A 44 14.53 1.73 13.78
CA ALA A 44 15.19 2.63 14.72
C ALA A 44 16.36 3.36 14.06
N ARG A 45 17.23 2.62 13.35
CA ARG A 45 18.39 3.20 12.67
C ARG A 45 17.97 4.17 11.56
N ARG A 46 16.95 3.84 10.78
CA ARG A 46 16.39 4.76 9.79
C ARG A 46 15.87 6.04 10.44
N GLY A 47 15.20 5.95 11.59
CA GLY A 47 14.75 7.11 12.37
C GLY A 47 15.90 8.01 12.81
N GLU A 48 17.02 7.44 13.29
CA GLU A 48 18.21 8.21 13.65
C GLU A 48 18.82 8.94 12.45
N ILE A 49 18.86 8.28 11.28
CA ILE A 49 19.39 8.88 10.05
C ILE A 49 18.50 10.04 9.61
N LEU A 50 17.16 9.86 9.60
CA LEU A 50 16.23 10.94 9.27
C LEU A 50 16.41 12.14 10.20
N ALA A 51 16.48 11.91 11.51
CA ALA A 51 16.72 12.98 12.49
C ALA A 51 18.05 13.71 12.26
N ALA A 52 19.09 13.01 11.81
CA ALA A 52 20.37 13.62 11.45
C ALA A 52 20.26 14.43 10.13
N LEU A 53 19.50 13.95 9.17
CA LEU A 53 19.27 14.64 7.89
C LEU A 53 18.37 15.87 8.04
N ASP A 54 17.45 15.90 9.00
CA ASP A 54 16.65 17.08 9.34
C ASP A 54 17.49 18.29 9.79
N ALA A 55 18.69 18.03 10.30
CA ALA A 55 19.65 19.09 10.66
C ALA A 55 20.45 19.63 9.46
N VAL A 56 20.28 19.05 8.27
CA VAL A 56 20.94 19.50 7.04
C VAL A 56 20.28 20.79 6.55
N PRO A 57 21.03 21.82 6.14
CA PRO A 57 20.44 23.03 5.58
C PRO A 57 19.54 22.74 4.37
N PRO A 58 18.50 23.54 4.14
CA PRO A 58 17.59 23.39 3.01
C PRO A 58 18.30 23.23 1.68
N LEU A 59 17.76 22.38 0.81
CA LEU A 59 18.33 22.10 -0.50
C LEU A 59 18.13 23.27 -1.45
N LYS A 60 19.19 23.66 -2.15
CA LYS A 60 19.06 24.55 -3.31
C LYS A 60 18.31 23.84 -4.45
N LYS A 61 17.49 24.57 -5.21
CA LYS A 61 16.78 24.02 -6.40
C LYS A 61 17.74 23.26 -7.36
N SER A 62 19.00 23.68 -7.50
CA SER A 62 20.01 23.00 -8.30
C SER A 62 20.45 21.65 -7.74
N ASP A 63 20.33 21.43 -6.44
CA ASP A 63 20.78 20.22 -5.77
C ASP A 63 19.66 19.15 -5.72
N ARG A 64 18.39 19.56 -5.73
CA ARG A 64 17.23 18.65 -5.82
C ARG A 64 17.36 17.64 -6.96
N LYS A 65 17.67 18.10 -8.19
CA LYS A 65 17.86 17.21 -9.35
C LYS A 65 18.97 16.19 -9.16
N LYS A 66 20.05 16.57 -8.46
CA LYS A 66 21.16 15.66 -8.18
C LYS A 66 20.76 14.59 -7.18
N TRP A 67 19.98 14.98 -6.14
CA TRP A 67 19.48 14.03 -5.15
C TRP A 67 18.43 13.08 -5.73
N ILE A 68 17.46 13.59 -6.49
CA ILE A 68 16.49 12.76 -7.21
C ILE A 68 17.18 11.72 -8.09
N LYS A 69 18.21 12.17 -8.86
CA LYS A 69 19.00 11.24 -9.67
C LYS A 69 19.72 10.20 -8.80
N ARG A 70 20.33 10.63 -7.68
CA ARG A 70 21.03 9.70 -6.78
C ARG A 70 20.08 8.66 -6.18
N PHE A 71 18.90 9.06 -5.75
CA PHE A 71 17.87 8.12 -5.26
C PHE A 71 17.47 7.12 -6.35
N GLY A 72 17.24 7.60 -7.57
CA GLY A 72 16.94 6.72 -8.71
C GLY A 72 18.07 5.74 -9.02
N ASP A 73 19.33 6.24 -9.11
CA ASP A 73 20.52 5.41 -9.36
C ASP A 73 20.63 4.30 -8.29
N ARG A 74 20.45 4.64 -7.00
CA ARG A 74 20.52 3.66 -5.89
C ARG A 74 19.37 2.67 -5.92
N TRP A 75 18.15 3.13 -6.21
CA TRP A 75 17.00 2.24 -6.36
C TRP A 75 17.18 1.25 -7.50
N ASP A 76 17.80 1.64 -8.60
CA ASP A 76 18.11 0.76 -9.73
C ASP A 76 19.16 -0.32 -9.41
N GLU A 77 19.99 -0.09 -8.41
CA GLU A 77 20.99 -1.06 -7.91
C GLU A 77 20.37 -2.17 -7.04
N TRP A 78 19.16 -1.97 -6.53
CA TRP A 78 18.49 -2.95 -5.67
C TRP A 78 18.16 -4.25 -6.41
N PRO A 79 17.97 -5.36 -5.69
CA PRO A 79 17.72 -6.67 -6.29
C PRO A 79 16.60 -6.67 -7.31
N LYS A 80 16.78 -7.44 -8.38
CA LYS A 80 15.83 -7.61 -9.49
C LYS A 80 15.44 -9.08 -9.59
N LEU A 81 14.31 -9.34 -10.25
CA LEU A 81 13.91 -10.70 -10.60
C LEU A 81 14.60 -11.13 -11.88
N GLU A 82 14.79 -12.45 -12.07
CA GLU A 82 15.31 -12.99 -13.30
C GLU A 82 14.23 -13.03 -14.39
N LYS A 83 14.39 -12.20 -15.44
CA LYS A 83 13.44 -12.18 -16.57
C LYS A 83 13.30 -13.52 -17.28
N SER A 84 14.40 -14.27 -17.35
CA SER A 84 14.45 -15.56 -18.03
C SER A 84 13.64 -16.65 -17.32
N ALA A 85 13.40 -16.48 -16.05
CA ALA A 85 12.66 -17.45 -15.26
C ALA A 85 11.23 -17.63 -15.78
N GLY A 86 10.54 -16.56 -16.19
CA GLY A 86 9.25 -16.53 -16.89
C GLY A 86 8.15 -17.47 -16.39
N ARG A 87 8.40 -18.22 -15.34
CA ARG A 87 7.58 -19.33 -14.87
C ARG A 87 7.61 -19.45 -13.36
N THR A 88 7.94 -20.62 -12.81
CA THR A 88 7.94 -20.85 -11.36
C THR A 88 9.36 -20.91 -10.84
N PHE A 89 9.67 -20.17 -9.79
CA PHE A 89 10.94 -20.25 -9.09
C PHE A 89 10.79 -19.93 -7.60
N LEU A 90 11.74 -20.39 -6.81
CA LEU A 90 11.81 -20.09 -5.39
C LEU A 90 12.49 -18.73 -5.17
N TRP A 91 12.09 -18.06 -4.14
CA TRP A 91 12.75 -16.83 -3.68
C TRP A 91 14.20 -17.17 -3.28
N PRO A 92 15.23 -16.68 -3.97
CA PRO A 92 16.60 -17.19 -3.82
C PRO A 92 17.24 -16.83 -2.48
N ASP A 93 16.84 -15.72 -1.88
CA ASP A 93 17.42 -15.20 -0.64
C ASP A 93 16.61 -15.59 0.61
N ALA A 94 15.60 -16.47 0.43
CA ALA A 94 14.77 -16.91 1.53
C ALA A 94 15.54 -17.88 2.45
N GLU A 95 15.61 -17.55 3.73
CA GLU A 95 16.02 -18.50 4.74
C GLU A 95 15.11 -19.73 4.70
N PRO A 96 15.65 -20.97 4.74
CA PRO A 96 14.89 -22.18 4.44
C PRO A 96 13.63 -22.40 5.29
N ALA A 97 13.57 -21.77 6.45
CA ALA A 97 12.47 -21.95 7.39
C ALA A 97 11.50 -20.78 7.48
N GLN A 98 11.85 -19.56 7.04
CA GLN A 98 11.10 -18.34 7.33
C GLN A 98 10.71 -17.50 6.12
N ARG A 99 11.44 -17.61 4.98
CA ARG A 99 11.23 -16.77 3.79
C ARG A 99 11.17 -17.60 2.51
N ARG A 100 10.44 -18.68 2.51
CA ARG A 100 10.22 -19.50 1.31
C ARG A 100 9.19 -18.82 0.45
N GLY A 101 9.63 -18.10 -0.57
CA GLY A 101 8.73 -17.47 -1.52
C GLY A 101 8.72 -18.21 -2.86
N LYS A 102 7.60 -18.83 -3.22
CA LYS A 102 7.35 -19.35 -4.55
C LYS A 102 6.44 -18.41 -5.31
N TYR A 103 6.70 -18.21 -6.59
CA TYR A 103 5.84 -17.41 -7.44
C TYR A 103 5.94 -17.84 -8.90
N VAL A 104 4.92 -17.49 -9.67
CA VAL A 104 4.84 -17.73 -11.12
C VAL A 104 4.76 -16.39 -11.83
N VAL A 105 5.55 -16.24 -12.90
CA VAL A 105 5.52 -15.04 -13.75
C VAL A 105 4.80 -15.38 -15.07
N GLY A 106 3.93 -14.49 -15.52
CA GLY A 106 3.16 -14.60 -16.76
C GLY A 106 2.67 -13.25 -17.25
N GLY A 107 1.61 -13.27 -18.07
CA GLY A 107 1.09 -12.07 -18.72
C GLY A 107 2.02 -11.54 -19.80
N ASP A 108 2.15 -10.23 -19.93
CA ASP A 108 3.14 -9.62 -20.83
C ASP A 108 4.51 -9.57 -20.15
N THR A 109 5.38 -10.54 -20.47
CA THR A 109 6.77 -10.60 -19.97
C THR A 109 7.75 -9.81 -20.82
N GLY A 110 7.32 -9.26 -21.95
CA GLY A 110 8.19 -8.55 -22.90
C GLY A 110 8.34 -7.06 -22.56
N LYS A 111 7.23 -6.34 -22.59
CA LYS A 111 7.19 -4.90 -22.34
C LYS A 111 5.89 -4.51 -21.61
N PRO A 112 5.68 -4.98 -20.40
CA PRO A 112 4.47 -4.68 -19.65
C PRO A 112 4.37 -3.19 -19.32
N LYS A 113 3.14 -2.68 -19.28
CA LYS A 113 2.85 -1.31 -18.86
C LYS A 113 2.44 -1.22 -17.39
N GLY A 114 2.01 -2.34 -16.81
CA GLY A 114 1.56 -2.43 -15.42
C GLY A 114 1.84 -3.82 -14.84
N LEU A 115 1.52 -3.98 -13.57
CA LEU A 115 1.72 -5.20 -12.79
C LEU A 115 0.40 -5.68 -12.20
N LEU A 116 0.12 -6.96 -12.32
CA LEU A 116 -0.93 -7.67 -11.61
C LEU A 116 -0.32 -8.66 -10.62
N ILE A 117 -0.68 -8.56 -9.37
CA ILE A 117 -0.50 -9.62 -8.37
C ILE A 117 -1.77 -10.46 -8.33
N ALA A 118 -1.65 -11.74 -8.70
CA ALA A 118 -2.74 -12.70 -8.80
C ALA A 118 -2.69 -13.70 -7.63
N MET A 119 -3.51 -13.49 -6.61
CA MET A 119 -3.50 -14.24 -5.36
C MET A 119 -4.34 -15.50 -5.46
N HIS A 120 -3.75 -16.67 -5.14
CA HIS A 120 -4.43 -17.95 -5.21
C HIS A 120 -5.45 -18.16 -4.08
N GLY A 121 -6.44 -18.99 -4.35
CA GLY A 121 -7.35 -19.55 -3.36
C GLY A 121 -6.73 -20.74 -2.62
N GLY A 122 -7.33 -21.14 -1.52
CA GLY A 122 -6.86 -22.27 -0.74
C GLY A 122 -7.37 -22.24 0.70
N GLY A 123 -6.54 -22.71 1.61
CA GLY A 123 -6.78 -22.83 3.04
C GLY A 123 -5.73 -23.71 3.67
N VAL A 124 -6.02 -24.30 4.83
CA VAL A 124 -5.09 -25.17 5.55
C VAL A 124 -4.56 -26.30 4.66
N GLY A 125 -3.24 -26.31 4.47
CA GLY A 125 -2.53 -27.31 3.68
C GLY A 125 -2.79 -27.27 2.17
N SER A 126 -3.48 -26.23 1.64
CA SER A 126 -3.84 -26.16 0.22
C SER A 126 -3.68 -24.73 -0.33
N GLY A 127 -3.50 -24.67 -1.65
CA GLY A 127 -3.34 -23.43 -2.40
C GLY A 127 -2.00 -23.39 -3.12
N ASP A 128 -2.05 -23.15 -4.43
CA ASP A 128 -0.88 -23.15 -5.29
C ASP A 128 -0.95 -21.98 -6.28
N ALA A 129 0.23 -21.44 -6.60
CA ALA A 129 0.35 -20.30 -7.51
C ALA A 129 0.00 -20.66 -8.97
N GLU A 130 0.33 -21.89 -9.44
CA GLU A 130 0.19 -22.29 -10.83
C GLU A 130 -1.25 -22.26 -11.36
N PRO A 131 -2.29 -22.78 -10.66
CA PRO A 131 -3.65 -22.70 -11.13
C PRO A 131 -4.15 -21.24 -11.26
N MET A 132 -3.71 -20.38 -10.34
CA MET A 132 -4.06 -18.96 -10.39
C MET A 132 -3.35 -18.27 -11.55
N ALA A 133 -2.06 -18.53 -11.73
CA ALA A 133 -1.30 -18.04 -12.87
C ALA A 133 -1.95 -18.46 -14.20
N ALA A 134 -2.34 -19.72 -14.35
CA ALA A 134 -3.03 -20.19 -15.55
C ALA A 134 -4.34 -19.45 -15.84
N GLY A 135 -5.07 -19.04 -14.78
CA GLY A 135 -6.31 -18.27 -14.92
C GLY A 135 -6.10 -16.83 -15.34
N TYR A 136 -5.02 -16.20 -14.91
CA TYR A 136 -4.75 -14.78 -15.16
C TYR A 136 -3.74 -14.51 -16.29
N ASP A 137 -2.94 -15.47 -16.73
CA ASP A 137 -1.89 -15.30 -17.74
C ASP A 137 -2.41 -14.62 -19.02
N GLY A 138 -3.36 -15.25 -19.69
CA GLY A 138 -3.97 -14.69 -20.90
C GLY A 138 -4.71 -13.36 -20.67
N PRO A 139 -5.58 -13.26 -19.64
CA PRO A 139 -6.21 -11.99 -19.29
C PRO A 139 -5.26 -10.83 -19.03
N ALA A 140 -4.19 -11.05 -18.28
CA ALA A 140 -3.18 -10.03 -17.98
C ALA A 140 -2.40 -9.60 -19.23
N GLY A 141 -1.93 -10.59 -20.03
CA GLY A 141 -1.17 -10.31 -21.25
C GLY A 141 -1.94 -9.47 -22.26
N LYS A 142 -3.26 -9.70 -22.40
CA LYS A 142 -4.13 -8.88 -23.29
C LYS A 142 -4.27 -7.42 -22.84
N ARG A 143 -3.86 -7.09 -21.61
CA ARG A 143 -3.97 -5.75 -20.99
C ARG A 143 -2.60 -5.10 -20.76
N ASP A 144 -1.57 -5.64 -21.41
CA ASP A 144 -0.18 -5.19 -21.24
C ASP A 144 0.29 -5.23 -19.77
N LEU A 145 -0.19 -6.21 -18.99
CA LEU A 145 0.20 -6.41 -17.59
C LEU A 145 1.18 -7.57 -17.46
N LEU A 146 2.30 -7.34 -16.78
CA LEU A 146 3.02 -8.44 -16.14
C LEU A 146 2.10 -9.05 -15.08
N MET A 147 2.03 -10.36 -15.01
CA MET A 147 1.33 -11.07 -13.95
C MET A 147 2.34 -11.80 -13.08
N ILE A 148 2.25 -11.61 -11.77
CA ILE A 148 2.94 -12.42 -10.77
C ILE A 148 1.88 -13.08 -9.90
N ALA A 149 1.89 -14.41 -9.83
CA ALA A 149 1.10 -15.18 -8.91
C ALA A 149 2.03 -15.69 -7.79
N PRO A 150 2.04 -15.04 -6.62
CA PRO A 150 2.79 -15.53 -5.46
C PRO A 150 2.06 -16.72 -4.83
N GLU A 151 2.81 -17.53 -4.08
CA GLU A 151 2.26 -18.56 -3.20
C GLU A 151 2.45 -18.10 -1.75
N VAL A 152 1.42 -18.26 -0.91
CA VAL A 152 1.52 -17.92 0.51
C VAL A 152 2.67 -18.68 1.16
N LEU A 153 3.38 -18.07 2.08
CA LEU A 153 4.53 -18.68 2.75
C LEU A 153 4.10 -19.88 3.60
N GLU A 154 2.96 -19.76 4.25
CA GLU A 154 2.35 -20.83 5.04
C GLU A 154 0.90 -21.07 4.57
N LYS A 155 0.52 -22.32 4.37
CA LYS A 155 -0.82 -22.70 3.90
C LYS A 155 -1.77 -22.85 5.08
N THR A 156 -2.19 -21.72 5.64
CA THR A 156 -3.16 -21.60 6.72
C THR A 156 -4.50 -21.07 6.22
N GLU A 157 -5.50 -20.92 7.09
CA GLU A 157 -6.75 -20.25 6.74
C GLU A 157 -6.56 -18.75 6.47
N ARG A 158 -5.54 -18.14 7.07
CA ARG A 158 -5.23 -16.72 6.89
C ARG A 158 -4.38 -16.47 5.65
N GLY A 159 -3.45 -17.37 5.35
CA GLY A 159 -2.54 -17.36 4.20
C GLY A 159 -1.93 -16.00 3.87
N TRP A 160 -2.70 -15.14 3.25
CA TRP A 160 -2.25 -13.82 2.77
C TRP A 160 -1.93 -12.82 3.87
N THR A 161 -2.45 -13.01 5.08
CA THR A 161 -2.21 -12.14 6.24
C THR A 161 -1.34 -12.79 7.31
N ASP A 162 -0.75 -13.94 7.00
CA ASP A 162 0.25 -14.55 7.89
C ASP A 162 1.57 -13.76 7.82
N SER A 163 2.28 -13.76 8.93
CA SER A 163 3.55 -13.03 9.09
C SER A 163 4.53 -13.35 7.96
N GLY A 164 5.08 -12.32 7.34
CA GLY A 164 6.04 -12.39 6.25
C GLY A 164 5.42 -12.52 4.85
N THR A 165 4.17 -12.99 4.71
CA THR A 165 3.55 -13.16 3.38
C THR A 165 3.24 -11.82 2.72
N GLU A 166 2.74 -10.86 3.48
CA GLU A 166 2.43 -9.52 2.98
C GLU A 166 3.71 -8.80 2.54
N GLU A 167 4.75 -8.84 3.35
CA GLU A 167 6.07 -8.29 3.05
C GLU A 167 6.68 -8.94 1.81
N PHE A 168 6.56 -10.26 1.67
CA PHE A 168 6.99 -11.00 0.48
C PHE A 168 6.28 -10.52 -0.79
N VAL A 169 4.96 -10.29 -0.73
CA VAL A 169 4.18 -9.76 -1.86
C VAL A 169 4.66 -8.35 -2.24
N LEU A 170 4.88 -7.47 -1.25
CA LEU A 170 5.38 -6.13 -1.49
C LEU A 170 6.77 -6.13 -2.14
N GLU A 171 7.65 -7.02 -1.69
CA GLU A 171 8.96 -7.15 -2.27
C GLU A 171 8.90 -7.65 -3.72
N LEU A 172 8.02 -8.61 -4.03
CA LEU A 172 7.77 -9.02 -5.41
C LEU A 172 7.33 -7.85 -6.30
N VAL A 173 6.42 -6.98 -5.79
CA VAL A 173 5.99 -5.77 -6.48
C VAL A 173 7.19 -4.88 -6.80
N GLU A 174 8.01 -4.56 -5.80
CA GLU A 174 9.17 -3.68 -5.96
C GLU A 174 10.21 -4.25 -6.92
N ARG A 175 10.54 -5.54 -6.81
CA ARG A 175 11.48 -6.21 -7.73
C ARG A 175 10.94 -6.29 -9.15
N ALA A 176 9.64 -6.56 -9.32
CA ALA A 176 9.01 -6.61 -10.64
C ALA A 176 9.06 -5.25 -11.34
N ILE A 177 8.71 -4.18 -10.64
CA ILE A 177 8.77 -2.82 -11.18
C ILE A 177 10.16 -2.50 -11.71
N ARG A 178 11.22 -2.78 -10.93
CA ARG A 178 12.62 -2.55 -11.34
C ARG A 178 13.08 -3.45 -12.49
N THR A 179 12.57 -4.69 -12.52
CA THR A 179 13.02 -5.69 -13.50
C THR A 179 12.49 -5.41 -14.89
N TRP A 180 11.21 -5.00 -15.00
CA TRP A 180 10.53 -4.78 -16.27
C TRP A 180 10.29 -3.31 -16.61
N ASP A 181 10.76 -2.38 -15.78
CA ASP A 181 10.52 -0.93 -15.93
C ASP A 181 9.03 -0.60 -15.99
N ILE A 182 8.29 -1.13 -15.02
CA ILE A 182 6.84 -1.02 -14.95
C ILE A 182 6.44 0.35 -14.40
N ASP A 183 5.39 0.94 -14.96
CA ASP A 183 4.74 2.12 -14.42
C ASP A 183 4.18 1.84 -13.01
N ARG A 184 4.77 2.48 -12.01
CA ARG A 184 4.39 2.34 -10.58
C ARG A 184 2.94 2.71 -10.31
N ASP A 185 2.33 3.53 -11.17
CA ASP A 185 0.94 3.95 -11.02
C ASP A 185 -0.04 2.98 -11.69
N ARG A 186 0.43 1.79 -12.09
CA ARG A 186 -0.35 0.72 -12.71
C ARG A 186 -0.11 -0.63 -12.03
N VAL A 187 -0.22 -0.68 -10.72
CA VAL A 187 -0.13 -1.91 -9.91
C VAL A 187 -1.51 -2.29 -9.43
N TYR A 188 -1.90 -3.54 -9.68
CA TYR A 188 -3.23 -4.06 -9.37
C TYR A 188 -3.13 -5.35 -8.57
N PHE A 189 -4.02 -5.51 -7.59
CA PHE A 189 -4.17 -6.75 -6.85
C PHE A 189 -5.49 -7.43 -7.22
N SER A 190 -5.44 -8.73 -7.47
CA SER A 190 -6.63 -9.55 -7.66
C SER A 190 -6.39 -10.97 -7.16
N GLY A 191 -7.45 -11.69 -6.87
CA GLY A 191 -7.36 -13.07 -6.42
C GLY A 191 -8.73 -13.69 -6.23
N HIS A 192 -8.76 -15.01 -6.09
CA HIS A 192 -10.00 -15.78 -5.97
C HIS A 192 -10.07 -16.50 -4.63
N SER A 193 -11.26 -16.57 -4.03
CA SER A 193 -11.48 -17.29 -2.76
C SER A 193 -10.61 -16.71 -1.64
N MET A 194 -9.71 -17.50 -1.02
CA MET A 194 -8.72 -16.99 -0.08
C MET A 194 -7.91 -15.82 -0.67
N GLY A 195 -7.57 -15.86 -1.98
CA GLY A 195 -6.93 -14.75 -2.67
C GLY A 195 -7.84 -13.52 -2.84
N GLY A 196 -9.16 -13.71 -2.87
CA GLY A 196 -10.13 -12.61 -2.80
C GLY A 196 -10.11 -11.92 -1.43
N TYR A 197 -10.01 -12.67 -0.33
CA TYR A 197 -9.76 -12.12 1.01
C TYR A 197 -8.42 -11.36 1.05
N GLY A 198 -7.36 -11.95 0.48
CA GLY A 198 -6.06 -11.28 0.36
C GLY A 198 -6.15 -9.98 -0.42
N SER A 199 -6.89 -9.95 -1.54
CA SER A 199 -7.08 -8.75 -2.35
C SER A 199 -7.81 -7.64 -1.61
N TRP A 200 -8.79 -7.96 -0.77
CA TRP A 200 -9.44 -7.01 0.12
C TRP A 200 -8.47 -6.44 1.16
N THR A 201 -7.78 -7.33 1.87
CA THR A 201 -6.95 -6.95 3.02
C THR A 201 -5.68 -6.23 2.58
N LEU A 202 -4.87 -6.84 1.68
CA LEU A 202 -3.66 -6.22 1.19
C LEU A 202 -3.96 -4.96 0.35
N GLY A 203 -5.10 -4.98 -0.38
CA GLY A 203 -5.59 -3.82 -1.10
C GLY A 203 -5.86 -2.62 -0.18
N ALA A 204 -6.48 -2.86 0.98
CA ALA A 204 -6.74 -1.82 1.97
C ALA A 204 -5.48 -1.38 2.72
N HIS A 205 -4.61 -2.33 3.09
CA HIS A 205 -3.35 -2.02 3.77
C HIS A 205 -2.42 -1.17 2.91
N HIS A 206 -2.42 -1.38 1.58
CA HIS A 206 -1.48 -0.77 0.64
C HIS A 206 -2.18 0.01 -0.48
N ALA A 207 -3.34 0.60 -0.22
CA ALA A 207 -4.08 1.41 -1.18
C ALA A 207 -3.22 2.57 -1.75
N ASP A 208 -2.28 3.06 -0.96
CA ASP A 208 -1.31 4.09 -1.34
C ASP A 208 -0.27 3.62 -2.38
N LEU A 209 -0.13 2.32 -2.61
CA LEU A 209 0.78 1.73 -3.59
C LEU A 209 0.06 1.23 -4.85
N LEU A 210 -1.27 1.16 -4.85
CA LEU A 210 -2.06 0.47 -5.86
C LEU A 210 -2.88 1.43 -6.71
N ALA A 211 -3.13 1.02 -7.96
CA ALA A 211 -4.10 1.62 -8.86
C ALA A 211 -5.50 1.02 -8.67
N GLY A 212 -5.58 -0.27 -8.36
CA GLY A 212 -6.87 -0.94 -8.17
C GLY A 212 -6.75 -2.32 -7.52
N ALA A 213 -7.87 -2.77 -6.97
CA ALA A 213 -8.03 -4.11 -6.42
C ALA A 213 -9.31 -4.77 -6.96
N ALA A 214 -9.22 -6.07 -7.30
CA ALA A 214 -10.31 -6.84 -7.86
C ALA A 214 -10.50 -8.18 -7.11
N PRO A 215 -11.07 -8.17 -5.90
CA PRO A 215 -11.42 -9.37 -5.16
C PRO A 215 -12.46 -10.21 -5.90
N SER A 216 -12.25 -11.53 -5.98
CA SER A 216 -13.17 -12.49 -6.63
C SER A 216 -13.55 -13.61 -5.66
N ALA A 217 -14.84 -13.80 -5.44
CA ALA A 217 -15.41 -14.84 -4.58
C ALA A 217 -14.70 -14.94 -3.21
N GLY A 218 -14.41 -13.77 -2.63
CA GLY A 218 -13.78 -13.57 -1.33
C GLY A 218 -14.24 -12.25 -0.76
N GLY A 219 -14.31 -12.11 0.55
CA GLY A 219 -14.78 -10.91 1.23
C GLY A 219 -13.77 -10.37 2.23
N PRO A 220 -13.99 -9.19 2.80
CA PRO A 220 -13.25 -8.77 3.97
C PRO A 220 -13.53 -9.71 5.14
N THR A 221 -12.58 -9.87 6.04
CA THR A 221 -12.73 -10.79 7.18
C THR A 221 -13.98 -10.43 7.99
N PRO A 222 -14.94 -11.35 8.11
CA PRO A 222 -16.20 -11.09 8.80
C PRO A 222 -16.05 -11.14 10.32
N ILE A 223 -16.91 -10.38 11.00
CA ILE A 223 -17.17 -10.51 12.42
C ILE A 223 -18.55 -11.18 12.59
N MET A 224 -18.58 -12.25 13.40
CA MET A 224 -19.77 -13.06 13.58
C MET A 224 -20.26 -13.01 15.03
N ASP A 225 -21.57 -13.16 15.21
CA ASP A 225 -22.15 -13.39 16.51
C ASP A 225 -21.96 -14.87 16.96
N ILE A 226 -22.39 -15.18 18.18
CA ILE A 226 -22.30 -16.54 18.74
C ILE A 226 -23.14 -17.57 17.98
N ALA A 227 -24.09 -17.15 17.16
CA ALA A 227 -24.90 -18.00 16.31
C ALA A 227 -24.32 -18.19 14.89
N GLY A 228 -23.20 -17.52 14.60
CA GLY A 228 -22.51 -17.59 13.30
C GLY A 228 -23.08 -16.63 12.24
N ASN A 229 -23.90 -15.67 12.63
CA ASN A 229 -24.38 -14.66 11.69
C ASN A 229 -23.33 -13.55 11.50
N PHE A 230 -23.11 -13.15 10.26
CA PHE A 230 -22.28 -11.99 9.96
C PHE A 230 -23.00 -10.71 10.39
N TYR A 231 -22.37 -9.87 11.18
CA TYR A 231 -22.93 -8.57 11.59
C TYR A 231 -21.99 -7.41 11.32
N ASP A 232 -20.70 -7.67 11.09
CA ASP A 232 -19.70 -6.67 10.78
C ASP A 232 -18.51 -7.27 10.00
N ILE A 233 -17.57 -6.43 9.62
CA ILE A 233 -16.25 -6.78 9.06
C ILE A 233 -15.16 -6.14 9.90
N VAL A 234 -13.94 -6.68 9.81
CA VAL A 234 -12.79 -6.13 10.52
C VAL A 234 -12.54 -4.67 10.15
N GLU A 235 -12.06 -3.91 11.11
CA GLU A 235 -11.68 -2.51 10.90
C GLU A 235 -10.42 -2.38 10.02
N GLY A 236 -10.14 -1.15 9.54
CA GLY A 236 -8.96 -0.87 8.70
C GLY A 236 -9.12 -1.23 7.24
N ILE A 237 -10.27 -1.76 6.83
CA ILE A 237 -10.53 -2.07 5.41
C ILE A 237 -11.17 -0.86 4.73
N VAL A 238 -12.41 -0.54 5.07
CA VAL A 238 -13.20 0.47 4.34
C VAL A 238 -12.55 1.87 4.34
N PRO A 239 -12.10 2.43 5.47
CA PRO A 239 -11.50 3.77 5.47
C PRO A 239 -10.33 3.89 4.49
N ASN A 240 -9.49 2.87 4.41
CA ASN A 240 -8.26 2.89 3.62
C ASN A 240 -8.50 2.82 2.10
N LEU A 241 -9.66 2.37 1.66
CA LEU A 241 -9.99 2.19 0.23
C LEU A 241 -10.40 3.48 -0.49
N ARG A 242 -10.51 4.61 0.22
CA ARG A 242 -11.05 5.86 -0.35
C ARG A 242 -10.44 6.27 -1.69
N ASN A 243 -9.15 6.07 -1.87
CA ASN A 243 -8.41 6.51 -3.05
C ASN A 243 -8.01 5.35 -3.98
N LEU A 244 -8.62 4.18 -3.81
CA LEU A 244 -8.36 2.99 -4.60
C LEU A 244 -9.58 2.61 -5.44
N ARG A 245 -9.39 2.32 -6.73
CA ARG A 245 -10.44 1.68 -7.53
C ARG A 245 -10.63 0.24 -7.07
N VAL A 246 -11.84 -0.14 -6.66
CA VAL A 246 -12.15 -1.51 -6.26
C VAL A 246 -13.36 -2.04 -7.03
N CYS A 247 -13.24 -3.23 -7.63
CA CYS A 247 -14.37 -3.98 -8.14
C CYS A 247 -14.40 -5.37 -7.47
N CYS A 248 -15.34 -5.60 -6.60
CA CYS A 248 -15.54 -6.88 -5.93
C CYS A 248 -16.57 -7.73 -6.68
N TYR A 249 -16.16 -8.92 -7.14
CA TYR A 249 -17.06 -9.91 -7.71
C TYR A 249 -17.47 -10.96 -6.67
N GLN A 250 -18.78 -11.28 -6.65
CA GLN A 250 -19.35 -12.33 -5.80
C GLN A 250 -20.53 -13.01 -6.47
N SER A 251 -20.69 -14.34 -6.29
CA SER A 251 -21.93 -15.02 -6.59
C SER A 251 -22.85 -15.08 -5.37
N ALA A 252 -24.13 -14.76 -5.56
CA ALA A 252 -25.11 -14.75 -4.47
C ALA A 252 -25.37 -16.14 -3.89
N ASP A 253 -25.16 -17.18 -4.69
CA ASP A 253 -25.35 -18.59 -4.35
C ASP A 253 -24.03 -19.32 -4.02
N ASP A 254 -22.93 -18.59 -3.76
CA ASP A 254 -21.65 -19.18 -3.42
C ASP A 254 -21.74 -19.99 -2.10
N PRO A 255 -21.54 -21.33 -2.14
CA PRO A 255 -21.68 -22.18 -0.97
C PRO A 255 -20.44 -22.20 -0.07
N ARG A 256 -19.28 -21.64 -0.52
CA ARG A 256 -18.01 -21.64 0.19
C ARG A 256 -17.71 -20.30 0.83
N VAL A 257 -18.01 -19.23 0.10
CA VAL A 257 -17.81 -17.85 0.54
C VAL A 257 -19.15 -17.12 0.39
N PRO A 258 -19.95 -17.07 1.47
CA PRO A 258 -21.23 -16.38 1.43
C PRO A 258 -21.09 -14.89 1.11
N PRO A 259 -22.07 -14.27 0.40
CA PRO A 259 -21.99 -12.86 0.00
C PRO A 259 -22.13 -11.86 1.15
N GLY A 260 -22.53 -12.30 2.34
CA GLY A 260 -22.78 -11.45 3.50
C GLY A 260 -21.68 -10.44 3.81
N PRO A 261 -20.42 -10.84 3.97
CA PRO A 261 -19.31 -9.90 4.24
C PRO A 261 -19.13 -8.82 3.16
N ASN A 262 -19.31 -9.18 1.88
CA ASN A 262 -19.21 -8.22 0.78
C ASN A 262 -20.38 -7.22 0.78
N ARG A 263 -21.58 -7.66 1.12
CA ARG A 263 -22.76 -6.78 1.27
C ARG A 263 -22.57 -5.81 2.44
N ILE A 264 -22.08 -6.28 3.59
CA ILE A 264 -21.74 -5.43 4.74
C ILE A 264 -20.66 -4.42 4.36
N ALA A 265 -19.62 -4.85 3.63
CA ALA A 265 -18.59 -3.94 3.14
C ALA A 265 -19.16 -2.86 2.21
N THR A 266 -20.10 -3.22 1.32
CA THR A 266 -20.76 -2.29 0.42
C THR A 266 -21.56 -1.23 1.20
N GLU A 267 -22.37 -1.65 2.18
CA GLU A 267 -23.11 -0.73 3.05
C GLU A 267 -22.17 0.22 3.82
N LYS A 268 -21.05 -0.30 4.33
CA LYS A 268 -20.05 0.53 5.01
C LYS A 268 -19.33 1.51 4.06
N ILE A 269 -19.08 1.11 2.82
CA ILE A 269 -18.49 1.99 1.80
C ILE A 269 -19.46 3.10 1.42
N GLU A 270 -20.77 2.81 1.31
CA GLU A 270 -21.80 3.82 1.10
C GLU A 270 -21.82 4.84 2.24
N GLN A 271 -21.83 4.39 3.49
CA GLN A 271 -21.74 5.25 4.67
C GLN A 271 -20.42 6.07 4.71
N ALA A 272 -19.31 5.45 4.35
CA ALA A 272 -18.02 6.12 4.27
C ALA A 272 -17.99 7.17 3.14
N THR A 273 -18.68 6.90 2.03
CA THR A 273 -18.84 7.83 0.92
C THR A 273 -19.67 9.06 1.32
N GLU A 274 -20.74 8.86 2.08
CA GLU A 274 -21.51 9.97 2.66
C GLU A 274 -20.68 10.83 3.61
N ARG A 275 -19.82 10.20 4.41
CA ARG A 275 -19.02 10.88 5.43
C ARG A 275 -17.79 11.60 4.87
N TRP A 276 -17.03 10.95 3.97
CA TRP A 276 -15.71 11.41 3.54
C TRP A 276 -15.63 11.74 2.04
N GLY A 277 -16.65 11.34 1.25
CA GLY A 277 -16.62 11.43 -0.20
C GLY A 277 -15.57 10.49 -0.84
N GLY A 278 -15.53 10.46 -2.14
CA GLY A 278 -14.62 9.56 -2.87
C GLY A 278 -15.17 8.13 -2.97
N TYR A 279 -14.32 7.11 -2.86
CA TYR A 279 -14.62 5.69 -3.01
C TYR A 279 -15.08 5.32 -4.41
N ASP A 280 -14.15 4.95 -5.24
CA ASP A 280 -14.42 4.38 -6.56
C ASP A 280 -14.60 2.86 -6.43
N TYR A 281 -15.81 2.45 -6.05
CA TYR A 281 -16.16 1.08 -5.68
C TYR A 281 -17.31 0.55 -6.53
N GLU A 282 -17.19 -0.72 -6.95
CA GLU A 282 -18.24 -1.46 -7.64
C GLU A 282 -18.40 -2.83 -6.98
N TYR A 283 -19.63 -3.16 -6.56
CA TYR A 283 -20.00 -4.51 -6.15
C TYR A 283 -20.71 -5.21 -7.31
N TRP A 284 -20.05 -6.21 -7.88
CA TRP A 284 -20.54 -7.01 -8.98
C TRP A 284 -21.06 -8.32 -8.45
N GLU A 285 -22.31 -8.34 -7.98
CA GLU A 285 -23.00 -9.55 -7.54
C GLU A 285 -23.79 -10.15 -8.69
N VAL A 286 -23.69 -11.46 -8.86
CA VAL A 286 -24.46 -12.26 -9.82
C VAL A 286 -25.02 -13.48 -9.12
N ASP A 287 -25.95 -14.19 -9.78
CA ASP A 287 -26.54 -15.44 -9.28
C ASP A 287 -26.16 -16.61 -10.18
N GLY A 288 -26.14 -17.83 -9.63
CA GLY A 288 -25.98 -19.07 -10.38
C GLY A 288 -24.55 -19.43 -10.78
N MET A 289 -23.53 -18.71 -10.25
CA MET A 289 -22.12 -19.04 -10.53
C MET A 289 -21.50 -19.91 -9.45
N GLY A 290 -22.10 -20.03 -8.28
CA GLY A 290 -21.51 -20.73 -7.15
C GLY A 290 -20.14 -20.16 -6.78
N HIS A 291 -19.16 -21.04 -6.47
CA HIS A 291 -17.80 -20.63 -6.14
C HIS A 291 -16.87 -20.62 -7.37
N ALA A 292 -17.31 -20.02 -8.46
CA ALA A 292 -16.56 -19.95 -9.72
C ALA A 292 -16.00 -18.55 -10.00
N ALA A 293 -15.15 -18.46 -11.03
CA ALA A 293 -14.71 -17.19 -11.60
C ALA A 293 -15.91 -16.38 -12.12
N PRO A 294 -15.79 -15.04 -12.27
CA PRO A 294 -16.86 -14.20 -12.79
C PRO A 294 -17.31 -14.64 -14.20
N PRO A 295 -18.56 -14.28 -14.59
CA PRO A 295 -18.98 -14.42 -15.98
C PRO A 295 -18.00 -13.73 -16.92
N GLY A 296 -17.57 -14.42 -18.00
CA GLY A 296 -16.50 -13.93 -18.87
C GLY A 296 -15.08 -14.14 -18.34
N GLY A 297 -14.92 -14.69 -17.13
CA GLY A 297 -13.65 -15.00 -16.50
C GLY A 297 -12.95 -13.79 -15.86
N TYR A 298 -11.71 -13.98 -15.44
CA TYR A 298 -10.93 -12.92 -14.79
C TYR A 298 -10.61 -11.73 -15.72
N GLY A 299 -10.73 -11.92 -17.04
CA GLY A 299 -10.58 -10.82 -17.99
C GLY A 299 -11.61 -9.71 -17.78
N ASP A 300 -12.88 -10.07 -17.68
CA ASP A 300 -13.96 -9.10 -17.48
C ASP A 300 -13.85 -8.39 -16.12
N LEU A 301 -13.32 -9.10 -15.10
CA LEU A 301 -13.04 -8.48 -13.80
C LEU A 301 -11.88 -7.48 -13.88
N LEU A 302 -10.81 -7.83 -14.59
CA LEU A 302 -9.68 -6.92 -14.80
C LEU A 302 -10.09 -5.67 -15.59
N ASP A 303 -10.99 -5.78 -16.57
CA ASP A 303 -11.51 -4.63 -17.34
C ASP A 303 -12.18 -3.57 -16.44
N LYS A 304 -12.62 -3.97 -15.25
CA LYS A 304 -13.21 -3.05 -14.28
C LYS A 304 -12.20 -2.16 -13.54
N ILE A 305 -10.91 -2.52 -13.57
CA ILE A 305 -9.90 -1.83 -12.75
C ILE A 305 -8.68 -1.33 -13.53
N VAL A 306 -8.36 -1.90 -14.70
CA VAL A 306 -7.07 -1.64 -15.39
C VAL A 306 -6.91 -0.25 -15.97
N ASP A 307 -7.99 0.51 -16.11
CA ASP A 307 -7.95 1.91 -16.54
C ASP A 307 -7.62 2.87 -15.37
N ALA A 308 -7.76 2.39 -14.14
CA ALA A 308 -7.40 3.19 -12.97
C ALA A 308 -5.87 3.38 -12.88
N ARG A 309 -5.48 4.51 -12.33
CA ARG A 309 -4.10 4.84 -12.01
C ARG A 309 -4.00 5.28 -10.56
N ARG A 310 -2.91 4.91 -9.91
CA ARG A 310 -2.63 5.37 -8.57
C ARG A 310 -2.52 6.90 -8.53
N ASN A 311 -3.25 7.52 -7.62
CA ASN A 311 -3.08 8.93 -7.30
C ASN A 311 -2.14 9.05 -6.09
N THR A 312 -0.92 9.53 -6.30
CA THR A 312 0.07 9.68 -5.24
C THR A 312 -0.17 10.91 -4.36
N ARG A 313 -1.01 11.86 -4.82
CA ARG A 313 -1.31 13.13 -4.15
C ARG A 313 -2.82 13.36 -4.02
N PRO A 314 -3.56 12.44 -3.37
CA PRO A 314 -4.99 12.63 -3.20
C PRO A 314 -5.26 13.86 -2.34
N GLU A 315 -6.30 14.62 -2.69
CA GLU A 315 -6.71 15.81 -1.90
C GLU A 315 -7.18 15.46 -0.51
N ARG A 316 -7.72 14.23 -0.34
CA ARG A 316 -8.13 13.70 0.97
C ARG A 316 -7.57 12.30 1.16
N ILE A 317 -6.96 12.06 2.31
CA ILE A 317 -6.58 10.74 2.83
C ILE A 317 -7.54 10.40 3.96
N VAL A 318 -8.00 9.14 3.99
CA VAL A 318 -8.64 8.52 5.15
C VAL A 318 -7.85 7.27 5.46
N TRP A 319 -7.24 7.22 6.63
CA TRP A 319 -6.36 6.12 7.02
C TRP A 319 -6.74 5.59 8.40
N GLN A 320 -6.95 4.28 8.48
CA GLN A 320 -7.12 3.53 9.73
C GLN A 320 -6.03 2.47 9.81
N PRO A 321 -4.93 2.72 10.53
CA PRO A 321 -3.80 1.79 10.64
C PRO A 321 -4.21 0.45 11.24
N THR A 322 -3.73 -0.64 10.64
CA THR A 322 -3.88 -2.02 11.11
C THR A 322 -2.55 -2.78 11.18
N LEU A 323 -1.49 -2.18 10.64
CA LEU A 323 -0.12 -2.71 10.66
C LEU A 323 0.75 -1.79 11.52
N ASP A 324 1.36 -2.34 12.56
CA ASP A 324 2.18 -1.60 13.53
C ASP A 324 3.52 -1.12 12.94
N TRP A 325 3.98 -1.76 11.86
CA TRP A 325 5.18 -1.39 11.14
C TRP A 325 4.95 -0.38 10.00
N LYS A 326 3.70 -0.25 9.45
CA LYS A 326 3.37 0.67 8.38
C LYS A 326 3.16 2.08 8.92
N ARG A 327 4.04 3.00 8.57
CA ARG A 327 4.05 4.38 9.05
C ARG A 327 3.67 5.40 8.00
N ASP A 328 3.82 5.05 6.72
CA ASP A 328 3.54 5.91 5.59
C ASP A 328 2.24 5.51 4.90
N PHE A 329 1.40 6.51 4.57
CA PHE A 329 0.19 6.32 3.77
C PHE A 329 -0.04 7.55 2.89
N TYR A 330 0.19 7.43 1.60
CA TYR A 330 0.26 8.53 0.63
C TYR A 330 1.32 9.58 1.05
N TRP A 331 0.90 10.80 1.33
CA TRP A 331 1.76 11.92 1.72
C TRP A 331 1.79 12.20 3.24
N VAL A 332 1.33 11.24 4.02
CA VAL A 332 1.31 11.30 5.49
C VAL A 332 2.21 10.22 6.06
N ARG A 333 3.05 10.59 7.00
CA ARG A 333 3.80 9.69 7.86
C ARG A 333 3.38 9.87 9.32
N TRP A 334 3.06 8.77 9.96
CA TRP A 334 2.71 8.72 11.37
C TRP A 334 3.71 7.83 12.10
N GLU A 335 4.60 8.43 12.92
CA GLU A 335 5.73 7.71 13.53
C GLU A 335 5.29 6.60 14.50
N GLU A 336 4.21 6.85 15.23
CA GLU A 336 3.63 5.87 16.13
C GLU A 336 2.13 5.71 15.80
N PRO A 337 1.80 5.00 14.70
CA PRO A 337 0.43 4.88 14.26
C PRO A 337 -0.41 4.17 15.34
N ARG A 338 -1.51 4.80 15.72
CA ARG A 338 -2.43 4.20 16.67
C ARG A 338 -3.39 3.28 15.94
N MET A 339 -3.25 1.99 16.20
CA MET A 339 -4.09 0.97 15.62
C MET A 339 -5.57 1.33 15.76
N LEU A 340 -6.31 1.16 14.68
CA LEU A 340 -7.76 1.38 14.58
C LEU A 340 -8.24 2.82 14.78
N SER A 341 -7.35 3.78 14.96
CA SER A 341 -7.72 5.20 14.99
C SER A 341 -7.81 5.74 13.56
N VAL A 342 -8.91 6.42 13.23
CA VAL A 342 -9.07 7.03 11.91
C VAL A 342 -8.37 8.39 11.89
N LEU A 343 -7.53 8.58 10.88
CA LEU A 343 -6.93 9.85 10.50
C LEU A 343 -7.56 10.31 9.19
N VAL A 344 -8.00 11.56 9.14
CA VAL A 344 -8.41 12.23 7.90
C VAL A 344 -7.45 13.39 7.66
N ALA A 345 -6.85 13.45 6.47
CA ALA A 345 -5.96 14.54 6.09
C ALA A 345 -6.39 15.13 4.75
N ASP A 346 -6.55 16.43 4.73
CA ASP A 346 -7.03 17.21 3.58
C ASP A 346 -6.00 18.24 3.12
N LEU A 347 -5.87 18.39 1.81
CA LEU A 347 -5.22 19.55 1.19
C LEU A 347 -6.26 20.62 0.93
N ASP A 348 -6.18 21.72 1.65
CA ASP A 348 -7.00 22.90 1.45
C ASP A 348 -6.23 23.93 0.61
N ARG A 349 -6.44 23.85 -0.70
CA ARG A 349 -5.75 24.73 -1.67
C ARG A 349 -6.22 26.18 -1.60
N GLU A 350 -7.43 26.43 -1.11
CA GLU A 350 -7.98 27.79 -0.99
C GLU A 350 -7.28 28.59 0.11
N THR A 351 -6.98 27.91 1.23
CA THR A 351 -6.30 28.51 2.38
C THR A 351 -4.82 28.15 2.47
N ASN A 352 -4.29 27.47 1.46
CA ASN A 352 -2.92 26.95 1.41
C ASN A 352 -2.52 26.17 2.67
N ALA A 353 -3.35 25.18 3.04
CA ALA A 353 -3.24 24.48 4.30
C ALA A 353 -3.37 22.96 4.17
N VAL A 354 -2.78 22.25 5.12
CA VAL A 354 -3.09 20.85 5.42
C VAL A 354 -3.97 20.81 6.65
N ARG A 355 -5.12 20.14 6.55
CA ARG A 355 -6.03 19.92 7.67
C ARG A 355 -6.04 18.46 8.06
N ILE A 356 -5.88 18.18 9.34
CA ILE A 356 -5.80 16.82 9.87
C ILE A 356 -6.79 16.68 11.01
N GLU A 357 -7.65 15.68 10.90
CA GLU A 357 -8.58 15.28 11.94
C GLU A 357 -8.23 13.87 12.43
N THR A 358 -8.30 13.67 13.72
CA THR A 358 -8.09 12.38 14.37
C THR A 358 -9.13 12.12 15.41
N GLY A 359 -9.58 10.89 15.50
CA GLY A 359 -10.62 10.47 16.45
C GLY A 359 -10.20 10.57 17.91
N GLY A 360 -10.13 11.81 18.44
CA GLY A 360 -10.20 12.09 19.87
C GLY A 360 -8.97 11.81 20.72
N ARG A 361 -7.77 11.62 20.16
CA ARG A 361 -6.52 11.52 20.93
C ARG A 361 -5.40 12.30 20.26
N ALA A 362 -4.55 12.96 21.08
CA ALA A 362 -3.40 13.71 20.60
C ALA A 362 -2.51 12.84 19.68
N LEU A 363 -2.27 13.34 18.48
CA LEU A 363 -1.26 12.79 17.57
C LEU A 363 0.13 13.21 18.07
N THR A 364 1.04 12.28 18.06
CA THR A 364 2.45 12.55 18.29
C THR A 364 3.25 11.98 17.13
N GLY A 365 4.30 12.68 16.69
CA GLY A 365 5.20 12.18 15.66
C GLY A 365 4.53 12.07 14.28
N PHE A 366 4.17 13.22 13.71
CA PHE A 366 3.46 13.28 12.45
C PHE A 366 4.25 14.13 11.44
N THR A 367 4.43 13.61 10.24
CA THR A 367 5.08 14.29 9.14
C THR A 367 4.16 14.33 7.92
N VAL A 368 4.14 15.46 7.23
CA VAL A 368 3.43 15.66 5.97
C VAL A 368 4.45 15.91 4.86
N TYR A 369 4.41 15.11 3.82
CA TYR A 369 5.24 15.30 2.64
C TYR A 369 4.49 16.16 1.61
N LEU A 370 5.03 17.33 1.30
CA LEU A 370 4.41 18.29 0.39
C LEU A 370 5.33 18.61 -0.78
N ASP A 371 4.71 18.88 -1.91
CA ASP A 371 5.39 19.41 -3.10
C ASP A 371 4.55 20.52 -3.79
N GLU A 372 5.12 21.13 -4.83
CA GLU A 372 4.53 22.27 -5.54
C GLU A 372 3.25 21.90 -6.34
N ASP A 373 2.95 20.61 -6.57
CA ASP A 373 1.70 20.16 -7.19
C ASP A 373 0.56 20.05 -6.16
N MET A 374 0.90 20.04 -4.87
CA MET A 374 -0.07 19.91 -3.78
C MET A 374 -0.55 21.26 -3.25
N LEU A 375 0.39 22.12 -2.87
CA LEU A 375 0.14 23.45 -2.30
C LEU A 375 1.12 24.47 -2.89
N ASP A 376 0.84 25.77 -2.72
CA ASP A 376 1.75 26.84 -3.08
C ASP A 376 2.86 26.97 -2.01
N LEU A 377 4.04 26.42 -2.33
CA LEU A 377 5.17 26.43 -1.42
C LEU A 377 5.99 27.73 -1.45
N ASP A 378 5.70 28.67 -2.37
CA ASP A 378 6.27 30.01 -2.40
C ASP A 378 5.55 30.94 -1.42
N GLU A 379 4.37 30.54 -0.89
CA GLU A 379 3.57 31.24 0.12
C GLU A 379 3.60 30.47 1.46
N GLU A 380 3.11 31.11 2.52
CA GLU A 380 3.00 30.42 3.82
C GLU A 380 2.02 29.25 3.76
N VAL A 381 2.47 28.08 4.20
CA VAL A 381 1.65 26.89 4.38
C VAL A 381 1.24 26.78 5.84
N ALA A 382 -0.04 26.50 6.08
CA ALA A 382 -0.53 26.20 7.43
C ALA A 382 -0.74 24.68 7.60
N VAL A 383 -0.49 24.18 8.82
CA VAL A 383 -0.92 22.85 9.25
C VAL A 383 -1.87 23.00 10.42
N VAL A 384 -3.09 22.48 10.26
CA VAL A 384 -4.16 22.56 11.26
C VAL A 384 -4.51 21.15 11.70
N VAL A 385 -4.43 20.86 12.99
CA VAL A 385 -4.73 19.55 13.58
C VAL A 385 -5.88 19.71 14.57
N ASN A 386 -7.00 19.04 14.35
CA ASN A 386 -8.21 19.12 15.18
C ASN A 386 -8.61 20.57 15.47
N ASP A 387 -8.70 21.38 14.41
CA ASP A 387 -9.01 22.83 14.45
C ASP A 387 -7.98 23.73 15.12
N GLU A 388 -6.84 23.22 15.56
CA GLU A 388 -5.74 24.00 16.12
C GLU A 388 -4.63 24.17 15.06
N GLU A 389 -4.23 25.42 14.77
CA GLU A 389 -3.08 25.68 13.89
C GLU A 389 -1.78 25.37 14.65
N VAL A 390 -1.08 24.31 14.21
CA VAL A 390 0.16 23.84 14.83
C VAL A 390 1.42 24.31 14.11
N PHE A 391 1.26 24.78 12.88
CA PHE A 391 2.36 25.32 12.07
C PHE A 391 1.82 26.34 11.08
N ARG A 392 2.58 27.42 10.84
CA ARG A 392 2.46 28.33 9.71
C ARG A 392 3.80 28.88 9.33
N GLY A 393 4.15 28.82 8.06
CA GLY A 393 5.43 29.36 7.57
C GLY A 393 5.73 28.98 6.13
N ILE A 394 6.78 29.56 5.59
CA ILE A 394 7.36 29.19 4.30
C ILE A 394 8.10 27.88 4.46
N LEU A 395 7.82 26.93 3.58
CA LEU A 395 8.50 25.64 3.57
C LEU A 395 9.75 25.69 2.70
N GLU A 396 10.82 25.14 3.21
CA GLU A 396 12.08 25.02 2.49
C GLU A 396 12.32 23.54 2.11
N PRO A 397 12.81 23.24 0.90
CA PRO A 397 13.05 21.88 0.48
C PRO A 397 14.05 21.15 1.39
N THR A 398 13.69 19.98 1.88
CA THR A 398 14.56 19.11 2.70
C THR A 398 15.02 17.88 1.90
N LEU A 399 15.93 17.10 2.47
CA LEU A 399 16.35 15.80 1.94
C LEU A 399 15.31 14.73 2.19
#